data_81e7d48bba323a9e03849d107130a89d
#
_entry.id   81e7d48bba323a9e03849d107130a89d
#
_cell.length_a   1.000
_cell.length_b   1.000
_cell.length_c   1.000
_cell.angle_alpha   90.00
_cell.angle_beta   90.00
_cell.angle_gamma   90.00
#
_symmetry.space_group_name_H-M   'P 1'
#
loop_
_entity.id
_entity.type
_entity.pdbx_description
1 polymer ?
#
loop_
_entity_poly.entity_id
_entity_poly.type
_entity_poly.pdbx_seq_one_letter_code
_entity_poly.pdbx_strand_id
1 'polypeptide(L)'
;MFTALYLLAALPLVAGLLYLLALVRVWRSNQMLAILMLLFWPIGLYALVRYWKEDEDGVRTPLLASFAVLALWLGFIGWGLTYRPPASAQMAEDGEEEEAPADDGGIGAQVRRSVALANLPSSTGRVDFPAAHASIDVPAHFRFIDRDALVKAFAGTEDEPGEQSIGWLVHERVDLTAKDAWHVDVDRLAEGFISDDTFASQSRETLLAAAKQATRALSDQQDAGDPSYSLVGYPELPRLDPVGHSVAWVAEIAYDGKPQHVLDCMAIKLGRNGALVYSISEIEASRRELCLRSVRLLAGRSAFEKGQTYADHSRLLDKKAGYDLVGLVTGTWAAKQP
;
A
#
# COMPACT_ATOMS: atom_id res chain seq x y z
N MET A 1 8.57 -16.55 -20.97
CA MET A 1 8.55 -15.44 -19.98
C MET A 1 9.95 -15.02 -19.51
N PHE A 2 10.83 -15.92 -19.08
CA PHE A 2 12.20 -15.58 -18.61
C PHE A 2 13.09 -14.87 -19.64
N THR A 3 13.04 -15.25 -20.92
CA THR A 3 13.86 -14.63 -22.00
C THR A 3 13.52 -13.17 -22.23
N ALA A 4 12.24 -12.75 -22.13
CA ALA A 4 11.83 -11.37 -22.27
C ALA A 4 12.31 -10.47 -21.12
N LEU A 5 12.35 -11.04 -19.90
CA LEU A 5 12.84 -10.32 -18.70
C LEU A 5 14.35 -10.05 -18.79
N TYR A 6 15.13 -11.00 -19.29
CA TYR A 6 16.58 -10.83 -19.52
C TYR A 6 16.87 -9.78 -20.60
N LEU A 7 16.07 -9.72 -21.67
CA LEU A 7 16.20 -8.69 -22.71
C LEU A 7 15.86 -7.30 -22.16
N LEU A 8 14.80 -7.17 -21.35
CA LEU A 8 14.42 -5.92 -20.70
C LEU A 8 15.53 -5.36 -19.79
N ALA A 9 16.27 -6.22 -19.09
CA ALA A 9 17.36 -5.83 -18.21
C ALA A 9 18.68 -5.59 -18.97
N ALA A 10 18.95 -6.33 -20.05
CA ALA A 10 20.22 -6.25 -20.78
C ALA A 10 20.32 -5.03 -21.72
N LEU A 11 19.24 -4.63 -22.39
CA LEU A 11 19.24 -3.53 -23.35
C LEU A 11 19.69 -2.19 -22.74
N PRO A 12 19.19 -1.73 -21.59
CA PRO A 12 19.67 -0.48 -20.98
C PRO A 12 21.15 -0.54 -20.56
N LEU A 13 21.65 -1.71 -20.17
CA LEU A 13 23.06 -1.89 -19.84
C LEU A 13 23.93 -1.73 -21.08
N VAL A 14 23.52 -2.31 -22.22
CA VAL A 14 24.22 -2.16 -23.50
C VAL A 14 24.19 -0.70 -23.98
N ALA A 15 23.04 -0.03 -23.90
CA ALA A 15 22.91 1.38 -24.24
C ALA A 15 23.81 2.26 -23.37
N GLY A 16 23.86 2.00 -22.06
CA GLY A 16 24.74 2.69 -21.12
C GLY A 16 26.22 2.51 -21.44
N LEU A 17 26.64 1.29 -21.77
CA LEU A 17 28.02 0.99 -22.17
C LEU A 17 28.43 1.73 -23.44
N LEU A 18 27.56 1.73 -24.46
CA LEU A 18 27.79 2.46 -25.71
C LEU A 18 27.85 3.97 -25.46
N TYR A 19 27.04 4.50 -24.59
CA TYR A 19 27.08 5.90 -24.19
C TYR A 19 28.38 6.25 -23.46
N LEU A 20 28.86 5.40 -22.56
CA LEU A 20 30.15 5.57 -21.89
C LEU A 20 31.33 5.54 -22.89
N LEU A 21 31.29 4.68 -23.90
CA LEU A 21 32.28 4.65 -24.94
C LEU A 21 32.30 5.97 -25.74
N ALA A 22 31.14 6.52 -26.07
CA ALA A 22 31.04 7.83 -26.72
C ALA A 22 31.58 8.93 -25.80
N LEU A 23 31.26 8.90 -24.52
CA LEU A 23 31.71 9.87 -23.52
C LEU A 23 33.24 9.90 -23.38
N VAL A 24 33.88 8.72 -23.35
CA VAL A 24 35.36 8.62 -23.33
C VAL A 24 35.99 9.23 -24.59
N ARG A 25 35.35 9.05 -25.76
CA ARG A 25 35.82 9.64 -27.00
C ARG A 25 35.66 11.17 -27.03
N VAL A 26 34.48 11.67 -26.59
CA VAL A 26 34.22 13.10 -26.45
C VAL A 26 35.17 13.75 -25.43
N TRP A 27 35.53 13.02 -24.36
CA TRP A 27 36.50 13.51 -23.37
C TRP A 27 37.86 13.87 -23.99
N ARG A 28 38.29 13.12 -24.98
CA ARG A 28 39.57 13.36 -25.64
C ARG A 28 39.59 14.64 -26.52
N SER A 29 38.43 15.02 -27.07
CA SER A 29 38.28 16.18 -27.93
C SER A 29 37.71 17.41 -27.21
N ASN A 30 36.79 17.21 -26.26
CA ASN A 30 36.14 18.31 -25.54
C ASN A 30 35.71 17.87 -24.13
N GLN A 31 36.57 18.09 -23.14
CA GLN A 31 36.32 17.71 -21.75
C GLN A 31 35.08 18.37 -21.15
N MET A 32 34.80 19.64 -21.48
CA MET A 32 33.64 20.35 -20.95
C MET A 32 32.33 19.75 -21.45
N LEU A 33 32.27 19.39 -22.74
CA LEU A 33 31.09 18.74 -23.32
C LEU A 33 30.90 17.35 -22.73
N ALA A 34 31.97 16.58 -22.47
CA ALA A 34 31.90 15.27 -21.86
C ALA A 34 31.36 15.35 -20.41
N ILE A 35 31.78 16.36 -19.61
CA ILE A 35 31.24 16.61 -18.27
C ILE A 35 29.75 16.93 -18.34
N LEU A 36 29.33 17.77 -19.27
CA LEU A 36 27.93 18.11 -19.48
C LEU A 36 27.10 16.88 -19.90
N MET A 37 27.63 16.02 -20.76
CA MET A 37 26.98 14.75 -21.13
C MET A 37 26.86 13.79 -19.94
N LEU A 38 27.83 13.76 -19.04
CA LEU A 38 27.80 12.96 -17.83
C LEU A 38 26.72 13.44 -16.87
N LEU A 39 26.58 14.75 -16.70
CA LEU A 39 25.62 15.37 -15.79
C LEU A 39 24.19 15.39 -16.33
N PHE A 40 24.06 15.47 -17.65
CA PHE A 40 22.75 15.61 -18.29
C PHE A 40 22.67 14.81 -19.59
N TRP A 41 22.16 13.59 -19.53
CA TRP A 41 22.08 12.65 -20.64
C TRP A 41 21.51 13.23 -21.96
N PRO A 42 20.49 14.11 -22.01
CA PRO A 42 19.99 14.69 -23.26
C PRO A 42 21.03 15.53 -24.04
N ILE A 43 22.09 16.00 -23.39
CA ILE A 43 23.17 16.72 -24.05
C ILE A 43 23.93 15.83 -25.06
N GLY A 44 23.80 14.50 -24.90
CA GLY A 44 24.29 13.56 -25.94
C GLY A 44 23.67 13.76 -27.30
N LEU A 45 22.43 14.26 -27.40
CA LEU A 45 21.83 14.65 -28.70
C LEU A 45 22.51 15.85 -29.32
N TYR A 46 22.90 16.85 -28.52
CA TYR A 46 23.67 17.97 -28.99
C TYR A 46 25.07 17.52 -29.47
N ALA A 47 25.73 16.64 -28.75
CA ALA A 47 27.00 16.06 -29.17
C ALA A 47 26.86 15.31 -30.50
N LEU A 48 25.79 14.55 -30.71
CA LEU A 48 25.51 13.86 -31.97
C LEU A 48 25.39 14.84 -33.14
N VAL A 49 24.67 15.95 -32.96
CA VAL A 49 24.56 17.00 -33.99
C VAL A 49 25.91 17.68 -34.26
N ARG A 50 26.65 17.96 -33.18
CA ARG A 50 27.97 18.61 -33.25
C ARG A 50 28.99 17.78 -34.03
N TYR A 51 29.04 16.46 -33.82
CA TYR A 51 29.94 15.52 -34.48
C TYR A 51 29.35 14.87 -35.74
N TRP A 52 28.25 15.41 -36.29
CA TRP A 52 27.58 14.82 -37.46
C TRP A 52 28.40 14.90 -38.73
N LYS A 53 29.09 16.02 -38.96
CA LYS A 53 29.86 16.30 -40.20
C LYS A 53 31.33 15.93 -40.10
N GLU A 54 31.91 16.02 -38.90
CA GLU A 54 33.34 15.81 -38.65
C GLU A 54 33.50 14.81 -37.50
N ASP A 55 33.45 13.51 -37.80
CA ASP A 55 33.56 12.44 -36.82
C ASP A 55 34.96 11.81 -36.82
N GLU A 56 36.02 12.67 -36.73
CA GLU A 56 37.41 12.21 -36.65
C GLU A 56 37.69 11.32 -35.45
N ASP A 57 36.96 11.52 -34.33
CA ASP A 57 37.12 10.77 -33.09
C ASP A 57 36.22 9.52 -33.00
N GLY A 58 35.41 9.24 -34.01
CA GLY A 58 34.50 8.09 -34.06
C GLY A 58 33.40 8.11 -32.99
N VAL A 59 32.96 9.27 -32.55
CA VAL A 59 31.95 9.50 -31.51
C VAL A 59 30.55 9.16 -31.97
N ARG A 60 30.27 9.44 -33.24
CA ARG A 60 28.93 9.32 -33.85
C ARG A 60 28.37 7.91 -33.77
N THR A 61 29.16 6.89 -34.13
CA THR A 61 28.68 5.50 -34.18
C THR A 61 28.21 4.95 -32.83
N PRO A 62 28.98 5.02 -31.72
CA PRO A 62 28.54 4.53 -30.44
C PRO A 62 27.38 5.35 -29.85
N LEU A 63 27.30 6.65 -30.17
CA LEU A 63 26.21 7.50 -29.69
C LEU A 63 24.92 7.18 -30.41
N LEU A 64 24.91 7.02 -31.73
CA LEU A 64 23.76 6.57 -32.50
C LEU A 64 23.28 5.18 -32.05
N ALA A 65 24.23 4.25 -31.87
CA ALA A 65 23.90 2.90 -31.39
C ALA A 65 23.24 2.93 -29.99
N SER A 66 23.77 3.77 -29.09
CA SER A 66 23.17 3.95 -27.75
C SER A 66 21.72 4.44 -27.82
N PHE A 67 21.44 5.47 -28.60
CA PHE A 67 20.08 5.99 -28.77
C PHE A 67 19.16 5.02 -29.49
N ALA A 68 19.67 4.27 -30.50
CA ALA A 68 18.87 3.24 -31.18
C ALA A 68 18.48 2.10 -30.26
N VAL A 69 19.40 1.60 -29.43
CA VAL A 69 19.10 0.55 -28.43
C VAL A 69 18.11 1.05 -27.39
N LEU A 70 18.25 2.29 -26.94
CA LEU A 70 17.31 2.88 -26.00
C LEU A 70 15.90 3.07 -26.60
N ALA A 71 15.81 3.52 -27.85
CA ALA A 71 14.54 3.67 -28.57
C ALA A 71 13.84 2.31 -28.75
N LEU A 72 14.60 1.27 -29.10
CA LEU A 72 14.06 -0.10 -29.16
C LEU A 72 13.55 -0.59 -27.81
N TRP A 73 14.27 -0.32 -26.75
CA TRP A 73 13.86 -0.67 -25.39
C TRP A 73 12.57 0.04 -24.95
N LEU A 74 12.48 1.36 -25.19
CA LEU A 74 11.27 2.15 -24.91
C LEU A 74 10.08 1.69 -25.77
N GLY A 75 10.33 1.36 -27.04
CA GLY A 75 9.32 0.80 -27.95
C GLY A 75 8.80 -0.56 -27.46
N PHE A 76 9.69 -1.40 -26.95
CA PHE A 76 9.31 -2.70 -26.39
C PHE A 76 8.49 -2.56 -25.11
N ILE A 77 8.82 -1.62 -24.22
CA ILE A 77 8.01 -1.31 -23.03
C ILE A 77 6.65 -0.75 -23.46
N GLY A 78 6.63 0.22 -24.37
CA GLY A 78 5.37 0.80 -24.88
C GLY A 78 4.46 -0.24 -25.53
N TRP A 79 5.05 -1.15 -26.30
CA TRP A 79 4.31 -2.28 -26.88
C TRP A 79 3.80 -3.24 -25.81
N GLY A 80 4.62 -3.57 -24.80
CA GLY A 80 4.21 -4.44 -23.68
C GLY A 80 3.06 -3.86 -22.85
N LEU A 81 3.01 -2.53 -22.68
CA LEU A 81 1.94 -1.83 -21.96
C LEU A 81 0.63 -1.74 -22.78
N THR A 82 0.72 -1.79 -24.11
CA THR A 82 -0.44 -1.70 -25.01
C THR A 82 -0.90 -3.05 -25.58
N TYR A 83 -0.04 -4.08 -25.45
CA TYR A 83 -0.33 -5.41 -25.96
C TYR A 83 -1.38 -6.10 -25.10
N ARG A 84 -2.58 -6.25 -25.67
CA ARG A 84 -3.62 -7.17 -25.19
C ARG A 84 -3.54 -8.42 -26.07
N PRO A 85 -3.14 -9.59 -25.51
CA PRO A 85 -3.18 -10.82 -26.29
C PRO A 85 -4.60 -11.09 -26.74
N PRO A 86 -4.81 -11.63 -27.96
CA PRO A 86 -6.15 -12.01 -28.42
C PRO A 86 -6.70 -13.09 -27.48
N ALA A 87 -8.01 -13.06 -27.23
CA ALA A 87 -8.68 -13.97 -26.29
C ALA A 87 -8.39 -15.47 -26.57
N SER A 88 -8.07 -15.83 -27.81
CA SER A 88 -7.67 -17.19 -28.18
C SER A 88 -6.27 -17.61 -27.71
N ALA A 89 -5.39 -16.66 -27.39
CA ALA A 89 -4.05 -16.97 -26.86
C ALA A 89 -4.06 -17.16 -25.32
N GLN A 90 -5.04 -16.60 -24.63
CA GLN A 90 -5.26 -16.82 -23.19
C GLN A 90 -5.77 -18.25 -22.92
N MET A 91 -6.47 -18.89 -23.87
CA MET A 91 -6.95 -20.28 -23.71
C MET A 91 -5.88 -21.36 -23.91
N ALA A 92 -4.66 -21.03 -24.35
CA ALA A 92 -3.61 -22.00 -24.64
C ALA A 92 -2.56 -22.15 -23.52
N GLU A 93 -2.54 -21.24 -22.55
CA GLU A 93 -1.69 -21.32 -21.35
C GLU A 93 -2.40 -21.90 -20.12
N ASP A 94 -3.74 -22.01 -20.18
CA ASP A 94 -4.56 -22.64 -19.14
C ASP A 94 -4.58 -24.16 -19.32
N GLY A 95 -3.40 -24.77 -19.11
CA GLY A 95 -3.30 -26.19 -18.86
C GLY A 95 -3.89 -26.48 -17.48
N GLU A 96 -5.13 -26.99 -17.46
CA GLU A 96 -5.80 -27.62 -16.31
C GLU A 96 -5.84 -26.78 -15.02
N GLU A 97 -6.25 -25.52 -15.06
CA GLU A 97 -7.01 -24.95 -13.97
C GLU A 97 -8.44 -25.45 -14.11
N GLU A 98 -8.82 -26.33 -13.20
CA GLU A 98 -10.19 -26.73 -12.92
C GLU A 98 -11.04 -25.44 -12.90
N GLU A 99 -11.90 -25.27 -13.91
CA GLU A 99 -12.79 -24.13 -14.07
C GLU A 99 -13.46 -23.86 -12.71
N ALA A 100 -13.05 -22.80 -12.01
CA ALA A 100 -13.77 -22.35 -10.83
C ALA A 100 -15.22 -22.14 -11.29
N PRO A 101 -16.19 -22.90 -10.78
CA PRO A 101 -17.56 -22.81 -11.26
C PRO A 101 -18.03 -21.39 -11.08
N ALA A 102 -18.63 -20.82 -12.14
CA ALA A 102 -19.23 -19.50 -12.13
C ALA A 102 -19.98 -19.31 -10.82
N ASP A 103 -19.79 -18.13 -10.19
CA ASP A 103 -20.46 -17.78 -8.95
C ASP A 103 -21.98 -17.89 -9.15
N ASP A 104 -22.54 -19.01 -8.71
CA ASP A 104 -23.97 -19.28 -8.78
C ASP A 104 -24.73 -18.71 -7.57
N GLY A 105 -24.03 -17.90 -6.70
CA GLY A 105 -24.62 -17.29 -5.50
C GLY A 105 -25.28 -18.30 -4.56
N GLY A 106 -25.12 -19.59 -4.85
CA GLY A 106 -25.84 -20.67 -4.22
C GLY A 106 -25.13 -21.22 -2.97
N ILE A 107 -25.82 -22.18 -2.32
CA ILE A 107 -25.34 -22.89 -1.12
C ILE A 107 -23.92 -23.46 -1.32
N GLY A 108 -23.56 -23.87 -2.55
CA GLY A 108 -22.24 -24.38 -2.87
C GLY A 108 -21.12 -23.35 -2.73
N ALA A 109 -21.31 -22.12 -3.16
CA ALA A 109 -20.34 -21.02 -3.01
C ALA A 109 -20.16 -20.67 -1.54
N GLN A 110 -21.24 -20.60 -0.79
CA GLN A 110 -21.21 -20.32 0.65
C GLN A 110 -20.48 -21.42 1.44
N VAL A 111 -20.69 -22.70 1.11
CA VAL A 111 -19.98 -23.82 1.71
C VAL A 111 -18.50 -23.77 1.38
N ARG A 112 -18.11 -23.51 0.12
CA ARG A 112 -16.71 -23.36 -0.28
C ARG A 112 -16.04 -22.23 0.50
N ARG A 113 -16.69 -21.06 0.61
CA ARG A 113 -16.19 -19.91 1.38
C ARG A 113 -15.99 -20.28 2.85
N SER A 114 -16.97 -20.95 3.48
CA SER A 114 -16.86 -21.37 4.88
C SER A 114 -15.69 -22.34 5.09
N VAL A 115 -15.49 -23.29 4.17
CA VAL A 115 -14.36 -24.25 4.23
C VAL A 115 -13.02 -23.51 4.06
N ALA A 116 -12.93 -22.56 3.14
CA ALA A 116 -11.74 -21.73 2.93
C ALA A 116 -11.40 -20.93 4.19
N LEU A 117 -12.38 -20.25 4.80
CA LEU A 117 -12.20 -19.46 6.02
C LEU A 117 -11.78 -20.30 7.23
N ALA A 118 -12.35 -21.51 7.37
CA ALA A 118 -12.00 -22.45 8.46
C ALA A 118 -10.55 -22.95 8.36
N ASN A 119 -9.97 -23.02 7.15
CA ASN A 119 -8.66 -23.60 6.87
C ASN A 119 -7.58 -22.56 6.52
N LEU A 120 -7.83 -21.26 6.75
CA LEU A 120 -6.84 -20.23 6.46
C LEU A 120 -5.52 -20.49 7.19
N PRO A 121 -4.37 -20.57 6.47
CA PRO A 121 -3.07 -20.69 7.08
C PRO A 121 -2.82 -19.51 8.01
N SER A 122 -2.25 -19.76 9.17
CA SER A 122 -2.03 -18.74 10.18
C SER A 122 -0.73 -18.95 10.94
N SER A 123 -0.16 -17.86 11.46
CA SER A 123 1.08 -17.81 12.22
C SER A 123 0.84 -17.31 13.63
N THR A 124 1.70 -17.74 14.58
CA THR A 124 1.73 -17.28 15.97
C THR A 124 3.16 -16.90 16.35
N GLY A 125 3.33 -16.28 17.53
CA GLY A 125 4.64 -15.80 17.93
C GLY A 125 5.04 -14.53 17.19
N ARG A 126 6.33 -14.37 16.90
CA ARG A 126 6.82 -13.20 16.16
C ARG A 126 6.52 -13.34 14.68
N VAL A 127 5.86 -12.34 14.12
CA VAL A 127 5.58 -12.19 12.69
C VAL A 127 6.20 -10.89 12.21
N ASP A 128 7.03 -10.98 11.17
CA ASP A 128 7.65 -9.82 10.56
C ASP A 128 6.78 -9.28 9.42
N PHE A 129 6.73 -7.95 9.29
CA PHE A 129 6.05 -7.20 8.24
C PHE A 129 7.09 -6.47 7.38
N PRO A 130 7.77 -7.16 6.44
CA PRO A 130 8.92 -6.59 5.71
C PRO A 130 8.58 -5.32 4.96
N ALA A 131 7.40 -5.26 4.34
CA ALA A 131 6.94 -4.09 3.60
C ALA A 131 6.70 -2.84 4.48
N ALA A 132 6.49 -3.04 5.79
CA ALA A 132 6.31 -1.97 6.77
C ALA A 132 7.57 -1.73 7.63
N HIS A 133 8.64 -2.50 7.44
CA HIS A 133 9.82 -2.51 8.31
C HIS A 133 9.45 -2.64 9.79
N ALA A 134 8.55 -3.56 10.08
CA ALA A 134 7.98 -3.75 11.41
C ALA A 134 7.77 -5.24 11.72
N SER A 135 7.38 -5.52 12.94
CA SER A 135 7.00 -6.85 13.37
C SER A 135 5.95 -6.77 14.46
N ILE A 136 5.28 -7.87 14.72
CA ILE A 136 4.39 -8.04 15.86
C ILE A 136 4.73 -9.32 16.61
N ASP A 137 4.74 -9.23 17.95
CA ASP A 137 4.68 -10.41 18.80
C ASP A 137 3.19 -10.75 19.00
N VAL A 138 2.68 -11.67 18.18
CA VAL A 138 1.27 -12.08 18.21
C VAL A 138 0.92 -12.57 19.61
N PRO A 139 -0.03 -11.93 20.32
CA PRO A 139 -0.36 -12.30 21.69
C PRO A 139 -0.89 -13.74 21.77
N ALA A 140 -0.74 -14.37 22.94
CA ALA A 140 -1.46 -15.62 23.23
C ALA A 140 -2.95 -15.46 22.92
N HIS A 141 -3.57 -16.48 22.38
CA HIS A 141 -4.95 -16.52 21.90
C HIS A 141 -5.26 -15.73 20.64
N PHE A 142 -4.24 -15.15 19.96
CA PHE A 142 -4.37 -14.60 18.61
C PHE A 142 -3.56 -15.43 17.61
N ARG A 143 -4.00 -15.40 16.38
CA ARG A 143 -3.27 -15.92 15.21
C ARG A 143 -3.27 -14.86 14.11
N PHE A 144 -2.20 -14.79 13.36
CA PHE A 144 -2.07 -13.90 12.22
C PHE A 144 -2.31 -14.67 10.93
N ILE A 145 -3.11 -14.12 10.04
CA ILE A 145 -3.40 -14.62 8.69
C ILE A 145 -2.84 -13.57 7.73
N ASP A 146 -1.90 -13.99 6.89
CA ASP A 146 -1.26 -13.08 5.95
C ASP A 146 -2.17 -12.69 4.78
N ARG A 147 -1.83 -11.55 4.14
CA ARG A 147 -2.58 -11.02 3.00
C ARG A 147 -2.72 -12.02 1.86
N ASP A 148 -1.67 -12.80 1.55
CA ASP A 148 -1.69 -13.71 0.39
C ASP A 148 -2.69 -14.85 0.61
N ALA A 149 -2.84 -15.31 1.85
CA ALA A 149 -3.87 -16.27 2.20
C ALA A 149 -5.27 -15.69 2.07
N LEU A 150 -5.46 -14.43 2.48
CA LEU A 150 -6.73 -13.72 2.37
C LEU A 150 -7.11 -13.44 0.90
N VAL A 151 -6.16 -12.96 0.09
CA VAL A 151 -6.38 -12.74 -1.36
C VAL A 151 -6.84 -14.04 -2.03
N LYS A 152 -6.23 -15.18 -1.72
CA LYS A 152 -6.66 -16.47 -2.28
C LYS A 152 -8.06 -16.87 -1.84
N ALA A 153 -8.44 -16.56 -0.60
CA ALA A 153 -9.75 -16.92 -0.06
C ALA A 153 -10.89 -15.99 -0.55
N PHE A 154 -10.57 -14.73 -0.85
CA PHE A 154 -11.52 -13.69 -1.21
C PHE A 154 -11.37 -13.19 -2.64
N ALA A 155 -10.55 -13.85 -3.47
CA ALA A 155 -10.29 -13.43 -4.85
C ALA A 155 -11.58 -13.11 -5.63
N GLY A 156 -11.65 -11.90 -6.19
CA GLY A 156 -12.81 -11.45 -6.98
C GLY A 156 -14.06 -11.14 -6.17
N THR A 157 -13.98 -11.05 -4.85
CA THR A 157 -15.09 -10.60 -3.98
C THR A 157 -14.83 -9.19 -3.46
N GLU A 158 -15.86 -8.52 -2.95
CA GLU A 158 -15.76 -7.20 -2.31
C GLU A 158 -14.89 -7.22 -1.04
N ASP A 159 -14.71 -8.40 -0.44
CA ASP A 159 -13.89 -8.59 0.77
C ASP A 159 -12.40 -8.87 0.45
N GLU A 160 -11.98 -8.80 -0.81
CA GLU A 160 -10.58 -8.99 -1.17
C GLU A 160 -9.70 -7.88 -0.58
N PRO A 161 -8.65 -8.22 0.22
CA PRO A 161 -7.85 -7.20 0.89
C PRO A 161 -7.06 -6.35 -0.08
N GLY A 162 -7.13 -5.03 0.10
CA GLY A 162 -6.41 -4.05 -0.69
C GLY A 162 -4.88 -4.15 -0.58
N GLU A 163 -4.16 -3.37 -1.40
CA GLU A 163 -2.69 -3.36 -1.43
C GLU A 163 -2.03 -2.90 -0.11
N GLN A 164 -2.75 -2.09 0.67
CA GLN A 164 -2.25 -1.60 1.97
C GLN A 164 -2.37 -2.65 3.08
N SER A 165 -3.20 -3.67 2.89
CA SER A 165 -3.40 -4.72 3.87
C SER A 165 -2.12 -5.56 4.05
N ILE A 166 -1.81 -5.85 5.30
CA ILE A 166 -0.76 -6.80 5.70
C ILE A 166 -1.40 -8.16 6.03
N GLY A 167 -2.61 -8.15 6.58
CA GLY A 167 -3.34 -9.35 6.97
C GLY A 167 -4.30 -9.13 8.12
N TRP A 168 -4.79 -10.22 8.68
CA TRP A 168 -5.72 -10.23 9.79
C TRP A 168 -5.12 -10.83 11.07
N LEU A 169 -5.50 -10.26 12.22
CA LEU A 169 -5.28 -10.87 13.52
C LEU A 169 -6.61 -11.35 14.07
N VAL A 170 -6.73 -12.65 14.28
CA VAL A 170 -7.97 -13.32 14.68
C VAL A 170 -7.78 -13.97 16.04
N HIS A 171 -8.72 -13.72 16.95
CA HIS A 171 -8.71 -14.38 18.25
C HIS A 171 -9.15 -15.85 18.12
N GLU A 172 -8.50 -16.78 18.81
CA GLU A 172 -8.71 -18.23 18.69
C GLU A 172 -10.16 -18.69 18.92
N ARG A 173 -10.94 -17.91 19.67
CA ARG A 173 -12.36 -18.18 19.94
C ARG A 173 -13.31 -17.66 18.87
N VAL A 174 -12.80 -16.97 17.86
CA VAL A 174 -13.61 -16.46 16.76
C VAL A 174 -13.69 -17.51 15.67
N ASP A 175 -14.91 -17.92 15.38
CA ASP A 175 -15.22 -18.69 14.18
C ASP A 175 -15.49 -17.70 13.04
N LEU A 176 -14.57 -17.63 12.07
CA LEU A 176 -14.68 -16.73 10.91
C LEU A 176 -15.87 -17.06 10.00
N THR A 177 -16.51 -18.22 10.18
CA THR A 177 -17.71 -18.60 9.43
C THR A 177 -18.99 -18.12 10.12
N ALA A 178 -18.91 -17.66 11.36
CA ALA A 178 -20.04 -17.16 12.11
C ALA A 178 -20.47 -15.78 11.61
N LYS A 179 -21.78 -15.50 11.69
CA LYS A 179 -22.35 -14.23 11.24
C LYS A 179 -21.83 -13.01 12.03
N ASP A 180 -21.45 -13.22 13.29
CA ASP A 180 -20.91 -12.20 14.18
C ASP A 180 -19.39 -12.30 14.34
N ALA A 181 -18.72 -12.94 13.37
CA ALA A 181 -17.27 -13.03 13.31
C ALA A 181 -16.65 -11.62 13.25
N TRP A 182 -15.50 -11.48 13.91
CA TRP A 182 -14.72 -10.27 13.88
C TRP A 182 -13.24 -10.59 13.78
N HIS A 183 -12.49 -9.70 13.20
CA HIS A 183 -11.03 -9.78 13.12
C HIS A 183 -10.45 -8.38 13.30
N VAL A 184 -9.15 -8.29 13.45
CA VAL A 184 -8.44 -7.03 13.41
C VAL A 184 -7.69 -6.96 12.10
N ASP A 185 -8.08 -6.03 11.25
CA ASP A 185 -7.30 -5.68 10.07
C ASP A 185 -5.98 -5.06 10.47
N VAL A 186 -4.94 -5.43 9.77
CA VAL A 186 -3.61 -4.83 9.90
C VAL A 186 -3.22 -4.25 8.56
N ASP A 187 -3.15 -2.92 8.51
CA ASP A 187 -2.78 -2.20 7.31
C ASP A 187 -1.49 -1.39 7.53
N ARG A 188 -0.84 -1.05 6.42
CA ARG A 188 0.28 -0.11 6.42
C ARG A 188 -0.07 1.16 5.67
N LEU A 189 0.37 2.28 6.19
CA LEU A 189 0.46 3.54 5.47
C LEU A 189 1.93 3.82 5.17
N ALA A 190 2.27 3.99 3.89
CA ALA A 190 3.66 4.13 3.42
C ALA A 190 3.91 5.47 2.70
N GLU A 191 3.15 6.52 3.05
CA GLU A 191 3.14 7.79 2.33
C GLU A 191 4.21 8.77 2.82
N GLY A 192 4.90 8.44 3.89
CA GLY A 192 5.93 9.25 4.52
C GLY A 192 5.69 9.46 6.00
N PHE A 193 6.49 10.31 6.62
CA PHE A 193 6.40 10.65 8.04
C PHE A 193 5.11 11.39 8.37
N ILE A 194 4.35 10.89 9.33
CA ILE A 194 3.10 11.46 9.83
C ILE A 194 3.39 12.13 11.17
N SER A 195 3.39 13.49 11.22
CA SER A 195 3.66 14.23 12.45
C SER A 195 2.50 14.13 13.44
N ASP A 196 2.80 14.00 14.74
CA ASP A 196 1.85 14.08 15.85
C ASP A 196 1.92 15.43 16.62
N ASP A 197 2.77 16.37 16.18
CA ASP A 197 3.07 17.62 16.88
C ASP A 197 1.83 18.44 17.23
N THR A 198 0.83 18.49 16.35
CA THR A 198 -0.38 19.29 16.52
C THR A 198 -1.49 18.57 17.27
N PHE A 199 -1.40 17.25 17.43
CA PHE A 199 -2.50 16.43 17.91
C PHE A 199 -2.90 16.74 19.35
N ALA A 200 -1.92 16.88 20.26
CA ALA A 200 -2.17 17.16 21.67
C ALA A 200 -2.85 18.54 21.93
N SER A 201 -2.75 19.47 20.98
CA SER A 201 -3.38 20.79 21.07
C SER A 201 -4.82 20.84 20.59
N GLN A 202 -5.33 19.75 19.98
CA GLN A 202 -6.69 19.71 19.46
C GLN A 202 -7.72 19.54 20.57
N SER A 203 -8.79 20.33 20.50
CA SER A 203 -9.93 20.09 21.39
C SER A 203 -10.76 18.90 20.92
N ARG A 204 -11.49 18.29 21.85
CA ARG A 204 -12.45 17.23 21.57
C ARG A 204 -13.46 17.64 20.49
N GLU A 205 -13.99 18.83 20.65
CA GLU A 205 -15.02 19.41 19.77
C GLU A 205 -14.48 19.61 18.36
N THR A 206 -13.24 20.11 18.24
CA THR A 206 -12.58 20.31 16.94
C THR A 206 -12.36 18.98 16.23
N LEU A 207 -11.83 17.96 16.92
CA LEU A 207 -11.62 16.63 16.34
C LEU A 207 -12.94 16.00 15.87
N LEU A 208 -13.99 16.07 16.72
CA LEU A 208 -15.29 15.49 16.38
C LEU A 208 -15.95 16.22 15.21
N ALA A 209 -15.89 17.54 15.18
CA ALA A 209 -16.48 18.34 14.09
C ALA A 209 -15.78 18.02 12.73
N ALA A 210 -14.44 17.98 12.73
CA ALA A 210 -13.67 17.63 11.55
C ALA A 210 -13.97 16.20 11.06
N ALA A 211 -14.03 15.24 12.00
CA ALA A 211 -14.34 13.85 11.66
C ALA A 211 -15.77 13.70 11.09
N LYS A 212 -16.76 14.35 11.68
CA LYS A 212 -18.13 14.34 11.15
C LYS A 212 -18.22 14.91 9.74
N GLN A 213 -17.48 15.98 9.47
CA GLN A 213 -17.43 16.56 8.13
C GLN A 213 -16.76 15.61 7.13
N ALA A 214 -15.63 15.01 7.51
CA ALA A 214 -14.93 14.05 6.65
C ALA A 214 -15.77 12.81 6.37
N THR A 215 -16.40 12.24 7.41
CA THR A 215 -17.29 11.06 7.25
C THR A 215 -18.44 11.34 6.29
N ARG A 216 -19.07 12.51 6.36
CA ARG A 216 -20.11 12.90 5.39
C ARG A 216 -19.57 12.96 3.97
N ALA A 217 -18.42 13.62 3.78
CA ALA A 217 -17.82 13.73 2.44
C ALA A 217 -17.44 12.35 1.86
N LEU A 218 -16.99 11.41 2.69
CA LEU A 218 -16.70 10.04 2.26
C LEU A 218 -17.99 9.26 1.95
N SER A 219 -19.03 9.40 2.77
CA SER A 219 -20.34 8.79 2.53
C SER A 219 -20.98 9.30 1.23
N ASP A 220 -20.82 10.59 0.93
CA ASP A 220 -21.34 11.22 -0.30
C ASP A 220 -20.57 10.74 -1.57
N GLN A 221 -19.40 10.15 -1.42
CA GLN A 221 -18.57 9.61 -2.51
C GLN A 221 -18.81 8.12 -2.79
N GLN A 222 -19.64 7.45 -1.99
CA GLN A 222 -19.96 6.04 -2.19
C GLN A 222 -20.75 5.80 -3.48
N ASP A 223 -20.69 4.57 -3.96
CA ASP A 223 -21.41 4.16 -5.16
C ASP A 223 -22.94 4.18 -4.94
N ALA A 224 -23.67 4.42 -6.03
CA ALA A 224 -25.13 4.45 -6.01
C ALA A 224 -25.68 3.06 -5.61
N GLY A 225 -26.20 2.95 -4.41
CA GLY A 225 -26.76 1.69 -3.88
C GLY A 225 -26.20 1.30 -2.52
N ASP A 226 -25.04 1.84 -2.16
CA ASP A 226 -24.48 1.64 -0.83
C ASP A 226 -25.21 2.48 0.22
N PRO A 227 -25.42 1.94 1.43
CA PRO A 227 -26.12 2.67 2.48
C PRO A 227 -25.26 3.84 2.98
N SER A 228 -25.79 5.05 2.91
CA SER A 228 -25.13 6.24 3.50
C SER A 228 -24.86 6.02 4.99
N TYR A 229 -23.76 6.58 5.48
CA TYR A 229 -23.37 6.48 6.87
C TYR A 229 -22.92 7.81 7.47
N SER A 230 -22.96 7.90 8.78
CA SER A 230 -22.55 9.10 9.51
C SER A 230 -21.85 8.76 10.81
N LEU A 231 -20.88 9.58 11.21
CA LEU A 231 -20.25 9.51 12.51
C LEU A 231 -21.21 10.11 13.57
N VAL A 232 -21.64 9.31 14.50
CA VAL A 232 -22.45 9.73 15.66
C VAL A 232 -21.57 10.46 16.68
N GLY A 233 -20.46 9.83 17.06
CA GLY A 233 -19.49 10.36 18.01
C GLY A 233 -18.34 9.42 18.30
N TYR A 234 -17.59 9.79 19.33
CA TYR A 234 -16.50 8.98 19.86
C TYR A 234 -16.86 8.47 21.27
N PRO A 235 -17.40 7.24 21.40
CA PRO A 235 -17.57 6.61 22.72
C PRO A 235 -16.27 6.51 23.51
N GLU A 236 -15.13 6.38 22.79
CA GLU A 236 -13.80 6.58 23.33
C GLU A 236 -13.03 7.53 22.43
N LEU A 237 -12.58 8.64 23.00
CA LEU A 237 -11.87 9.68 22.28
C LEU A 237 -10.49 9.20 21.78
N PRO A 238 -10.03 9.68 20.64
CA PRO A 238 -8.66 9.48 20.21
C PRO A 238 -7.69 9.99 21.28
N ARG A 239 -6.84 9.08 21.76
CA ARG A 239 -5.86 9.39 22.81
C ARG A 239 -4.46 8.96 22.35
N LEU A 240 -3.57 9.94 22.25
CA LEU A 240 -2.17 9.73 21.90
C LEU A 240 -1.39 9.21 23.11
N ASP A 241 -0.65 8.13 22.91
CA ASP A 241 0.47 7.73 23.75
C ASP A 241 1.75 8.35 23.16
N PRO A 242 2.33 9.38 23.78
CA PRO A 242 3.50 10.06 23.25
C PRO A 242 4.78 9.24 23.37
N VAL A 243 4.81 8.19 24.20
CA VAL A 243 5.96 7.31 24.37
C VAL A 243 5.96 6.21 23.29
N GLY A 244 4.80 5.62 23.09
CA GLY A 244 4.62 4.58 22.08
C GLY A 244 4.35 5.12 20.66
N HIS A 245 4.22 6.44 20.51
CA HIS A 245 3.79 7.10 19.26
C HIS A 245 2.59 6.38 18.63
N SER A 246 1.57 6.14 19.45
CA SER A 246 0.36 5.45 19.04
C SER A 246 -0.89 6.17 19.52
N VAL A 247 -1.96 6.08 18.74
CA VAL A 247 -3.26 6.64 19.07
C VAL A 247 -4.32 5.54 18.95
N ALA A 248 -5.30 5.52 19.85
CA ALA A 248 -6.42 4.57 19.75
C ALA A 248 -7.74 5.24 20.15
N TRP A 249 -8.81 4.85 19.47
CA TRP A 249 -10.16 5.39 19.73
C TRP A 249 -11.26 4.42 19.31
N VAL A 250 -12.49 4.78 19.62
CA VAL A 250 -13.72 4.10 19.15
C VAL A 250 -14.62 5.16 18.52
N ALA A 251 -15.02 4.92 17.29
CA ALA A 251 -16.03 5.69 16.57
C ALA A 251 -17.36 4.95 16.59
N GLU A 252 -18.47 5.68 16.74
CA GLU A 252 -19.82 5.15 16.62
C GLU A 252 -20.39 5.61 15.27
N ILE A 253 -20.78 4.64 14.45
CA ILE A 253 -21.27 4.85 13.09
C ILE A 253 -22.75 4.47 13.01
N ALA A 254 -23.53 5.34 12.38
CA ALA A 254 -24.92 5.08 12.03
C ALA A 254 -25.04 4.91 10.51
N TYR A 255 -25.67 3.83 10.07
CA TYR A 255 -26.03 3.59 8.68
C TYR A 255 -27.49 3.93 8.44
N ASP A 256 -27.78 4.58 7.32
CA ASP A 256 -29.16 4.88 6.95
C ASP A 256 -29.99 3.61 6.77
N GLY A 257 -31.19 3.61 7.32
CA GLY A 257 -32.09 2.45 7.31
C GLY A 257 -31.75 1.33 8.30
N LYS A 258 -30.60 1.40 9.02
CA LYS A 258 -30.28 0.45 10.09
C LYS A 258 -30.63 1.05 11.46
N PRO A 259 -31.44 0.39 12.30
CA PRO A 259 -31.85 0.93 13.61
C PRO A 259 -30.74 0.88 14.67
N GLN A 260 -29.72 0.07 14.44
CA GLN A 260 -28.61 -0.12 15.38
C GLN A 260 -27.34 0.52 14.84
N HIS A 261 -26.67 1.29 15.69
CA HIS A 261 -25.34 1.81 15.40
C HIS A 261 -24.29 0.71 15.63
N VAL A 262 -23.18 0.82 14.93
CA VAL A 262 -22.01 -0.05 15.07
C VAL A 262 -20.82 0.75 15.56
N LEU A 263 -19.79 0.05 16.02
CA LEU A 263 -18.55 0.65 16.48
C LEU A 263 -17.40 0.25 15.56
N ASP A 264 -16.56 1.24 15.24
CA ASP A 264 -15.26 1.04 14.63
C ASP A 264 -14.18 1.35 15.67
N CYS A 265 -13.34 0.38 15.97
CA CYS A 265 -12.21 0.55 16.88
C CYS A 265 -10.92 0.61 16.09
N MET A 266 -10.14 1.62 16.36
CA MET A 266 -8.89 1.85 15.64
C MET A 266 -7.73 2.10 16.59
N ALA A 267 -6.56 1.61 16.19
CA ALA A 267 -5.29 2.03 16.76
C ALA A 267 -4.28 2.24 15.64
N ILE A 268 -3.48 3.29 15.75
CA ILE A 268 -2.43 3.62 14.81
C ILE A 268 -1.11 3.66 15.57
N LYS A 269 -0.07 3.04 15.03
CA LYS A 269 1.29 3.14 15.52
C LYS A 269 2.16 3.82 14.48
N LEU A 270 2.72 4.97 14.84
CA LEU A 270 3.52 5.78 13.94
C LEU A 270 4.97 5.26 13.85
N GLY A 271 5.51 5.27 12.65
CA GLY A 271 6.89 4.95 12.34
C GLY A 271 7.59 6.08 11.59
N ARG A 272 8.84 5.85 11.16
CA ARG A 272 9.66 6.83 10.43
C ARG A 272 9.06 7.24 9.09
N ASN A 273 8.51 6.28 8.34
CA ASN A 273 8.08 6.48 6.95
C ASN A 273 6.62 6.10 6.73
N GLY A 274 5.80 6.12 7.77
CA GLY A 274 4.40 5.76 7.71
C GLY A 274 3.87 5.27 9.04
N ALA A 275 2.86 4.40 8.99
CA ALA A 275 2.22 3.86 10.19
C ALA A 275 1.70 2.43 9.97
N LEU A 276 1.49 1.71 11.07
CA LEU A 276 0.63 0.53 11.13
C LEU A 276 -0.75 0.94 11.65
N VAL A 277 -1.78 0.47 11.00
CA VAL A 277 -3.18 0.68 11.39
C VAL A 277 -3.79 -0.65 11.80
N TYR A 278 -4.48 -0.66 12.91
CA TYR A 278 -5.23 -1.79 13.44
C TYR A 278 -6.68 -1.37 13.54
N SER A 279 -7.58 -2.06 12.85
CA SER A 279 -8.99 -1.71 12.86
C SER A 279 -9.88 -2.94 13.08
N ILE A 280 -10.98 -2.73 13.78
CA ILE A 280 -12.12 -3.64 13.86
C ILE A 280 -13.33 -2.81 13.48
N SER A 281 -13.97 -3.15 12.38
CA SER A 281 -15.11 -2.41 11.86
C SER A 281 -16.43 -3.10 12.17
N GLU A 282 -17.49 -2.31 12.24
CA GLU A 282 -18.89 -2.73 12.38
C GLU A 282 -19.19 -3.67 13.56
N ILE A 283 -18.45 -3.54 14.67
CA ILE A 283 -18.71 -4.37 15.86
C ILE A 283 -19.88 -3.82 16.69
N GLU A 284 -20.62 -4.71 17.33
CA GLU A 284 -21.73 -4.32 18.22
C GLU A 284 -21.27 -3.48 19.41
N ALA A 285 -22.09 -2.51 19.84
CA ALA A 285 -21.80 -1.60 20.95
C ALA A 285 -21.50 -2.34 22.28
N SER A 286 -22.09 -3.52 22.48
CA SER A 286 -21.86 -4.39 23.63
C SER A 286 -20.40 -4.87 23.74
N ARG A 287 -19.67 -4.92 22.63
CA ARG A 287 -18.29 -5.40 22.55
C ARG A 287 -17.23 -4.28 22.57
N ARG A 288 -17.61 -3.03 22.89
CA ARG A 288 -16.72 -1.85 22.88
C ARG A 288 -15.39 -2.08 23.61
N GLU A 289 -15.43 -2.59 24.84
CA GLU A 289 -14.22 -2.80 25.63
C GLU A 289 -13.32 -3.88 25.04
N LEU A 290 -13.89 -4.96 24.50
CA LEU A 290 -13.16 -6.01 23.80
C LEU A 290 -12.43 -5.44 22.59
N CYS A 291 -13.15 -4.70 21.77
CA CYS A 291 -12.69 -4.06 20.55
C CYS A 291 -11.51 -3.13 20.83
N LEU A 292 -11.69 -2.12 21.68
CA LEU A 292 -10.65 -1.15 22.02
C LEU A 292 -9.41 -1.79 22.64
N ARG A 293 -9.62 -2.75 23.56
CA ARG A 293 -8.53 -3.49 24.19
C ARG A 293 -7.73 -4.29 23.18
N SER A 294 -8.39 -4.92 22.20
CA SER A 294 -7.73 -5.71 21.16
C SER A 294 -6.83 -4.85 20.29
N VAL A 295 -7.33 -3.75 19.73
CA VAL A 295 -6.51 -2.88 18.87
C VAL A 295 -5.36 -2.23 19.64
N ARG A 296 -5.56 -1.80 20.89
CA ARG A 296 -4.50 -1.26 21.75
C ARG A 296 -3.42 -2.30 22.07
N LEU A 297 -3.81 -3.52 22.40
CA LEU A 297 -2.89 -4.62 22.70
C LEU A 297 -2.00 -4.90 21.48
N LEU A 298 -2.60 -5.02 20.30
CA LEU A 298 -1.90 -5.38 19.08
C LEU A 298 -0.95 -4.27 18.62
N ALA A 299 -1.39 -3.01 18.65
CA ALA A 299 -0.52 -1.87 18.40
C ALA A 299 0.64 -1.81 19.39
N GLY A 300 0.41 -2.11 20.67
CA GLY A 300 1.42 -2.14 21.71
C GLY A 300 2.42 -3.30 21.58
N ARG A 301 2.03 -4.41 20.92
CA ARG A 301 2.87 -5.59 20.66
C ARG A 301 3.67 -5.49 19.36
N SER A 302 3.43 -4.44 18.59
CA SER A 302 4.16 -4.19 17.35
C SER A 302 5.36 -3.29 17.59
N ALA A 303 6.41 -3.49 16.78
CA ALA A 303 7.63 -2.70 16.83
C ALA A 303 8.15 -2.46 15.42
N PHE A 304 8.61 -1.24 15.16
CA PHE A 304 9.38 -0.94 13.96
C PHE A 304 10.83 -1.40 14.13
N GLU A 305 11.48 -1.75 13.03
CA GLU A 305 12.89 -2.10 12.98
C GLU A 305 13.76 -0.92 13.42
N LYS A 306 15.00 -1.23 13.85
CA LYS A 306 15.98 -0.19 14.17
C LYS A 306 16.23 0.72 12.97
N GLY A 307 16.15 2.02 13.18
CA GLY A 307 16.24 3.04 12.12
C GLY A 307 14.91 3.33 11.40
N GLN A 308 13.82 2.67 11.78
CA GLN A 308 12.47 2.86 11.22
C GLN A 308 11.45 3.31 12.26
N THR A 309 11.88 3.56 13.49
CA THR A 309 10.99 4.08 14.54
C THR A 309 10.62 5.54 14.28
N TYR A 310 9.59 6.03 14.94
CA TYR A 310 9.16 7.43 14.84
C TYR A 310 10.29 8.42 15.17
N ALA A 311 11.11 8.11 16.19
CA ALA A 311 12.23 8.93 16.63
C ALA A 311 13.40 8.97 15.63
N ASP A 312 13.48 8.02 14.69
CA ASP A 312 14.54 7.97 13.67
C ASP A 312 14.26 8.92 12.48
N HIS A 313 13.15 9.66 12.51
CA HIS A 313 12.79 10.59 11.43
C HIS A 313 13.81 11.70 11.24
N SER A 314 14.20 11.92 9.99
CA SER A 314 15.10 13.01 9.58
C SER A 314 14.34 14.05 8.76
N ARG A 315 14.23 15.27 9.29
CA ARG A 315 13.59 16.40 8.60
C ARG A 315 14.21 16.74 7.23
N LEU A 316 15.47 16.37 7.02
CA LEU A 316 16.22 16.69 5.80
C LEU A 316 16.16 15.57 4.75
N LEU A 317 16.00 14.31 5.18
CA LEU A 317 16.16 13.15 4.31
C LEU A 317 14.85 12.41 4.04
N ASP A 318 13.91 12.47 4.98
CA ASP A 318 12.69 11.66 4.90
C ASP A 318 11.54 12.43 4.26
N LYS A 319 10.75 11.72 3.44
CA LYS A 319 9.52 12.26 2.87
C LYS A 319 8.50 12.48 4.00
N LYS A 320 7.85 13.62 4.00
CA LYS A 320 6.73 13.91 4.87
C LYS A 320 5.42 13.50 4.19
N ALA A 321 4.50 12.90 4.92
CA ALA A 321 3.14 12.64 4.43
C ALA A 321 2.41 13.96 4.10
N GLY A 322 1.44 13.91 3.21
CA GLY A 322 0.61 15.05 2.85
C GLY A 322 -0.38 15.48 3.96
N TYR A 323 -0.38 14.78 5.09
CA TYR A 323 -1.26 14.98 6.24
C TYR A 323 -0.51 14.68 7.55
N ASP A 324 -1.08 15.12 8.66
CA ASP A 324 -0.61 14.83 10.01
C ASP A 324 -1.54 13.84 10.74
N LEU A 325 -1.23 13.53 11.99
CA LEU A 325 -2.04 12.62 12.80
C LEU A 325 -3.49 13.12 12.98
N VAL A 326 -3.73 14.44 13.02
CA VAL A 326 -5.08 15.00 13.09
C VAL A 326 -5.86 14.64 11.83
N GLY A 327 -5.25 14.85 10.66
CA GLY A 327 -5.85 14.50 9.36
C GLY A 327 -6.19 13.02 9.26
N LEU A 328 -5.29 12.16 9.77
CA LEU A 328 -5.47 10.72 9.75
C LEU A 328 -6.61 10.27 10.68
N VAL A 329 -6.61 10.70 11.94
CA VAL A 329 -7.62 10.33 12.95
C VAL A 329 -9.01 10.84 12.59
N THR A 330 -9.11 12.01 11.98
CA THR A 330 -10.39 12.60 11.58
C THR A 330 -10.88 12.14 10.20
N GLY A 331 -10.05 11.42 9.43
CA GLY A 331 -10.38 11.03 8.06
C GLY A 331 -10.34 12.17 7.04
N THR A 332 -9.93 13.38 7.45
CA THR A 332 -9.92 14.55 6.55
C THR A 332 -8.91 14.45 5.41
N TRP A 333 -7.91 13.59 5.54
CA TRP A 333 -6.96 13.30 4.46
C TRP A 333 -7.63 12.44 3.37
N ALA A 334 -8.38 11.41 3.75
CA ALA A 334 -9.07 10.51 2.83
C ALA A 334 -10.18 11.26 2.06
N ALA A 335 -10.96 12.09 2.74
CA ALA A 335 -12.01 12.90 2.14
C ALA A 335 -11.52 13.94 1.10
N LYS A 336 -10.21 14.19 1.01
CA LYS A 336 -9.60 15.08 0.02
C LYS A 336 -8.96 14.34 -1.16
N GLN A 337 -8.94 13.02 -1.13
CA GLN A 337 -8.49 12.20 -2.26
C GLN A 337 -9.58 12.20 -3.33
N PRO A 338 -9.22 12.36 -4.62
CA PRO A 338 -10.19 12.36 -5.72
C PRO A 338 -10.77 10.98 -5.98
#